data_c122ddb9c51efb5fa7b133eae42f4f8a
#
_entry.id   c122ddb9c51efb5fa7b133eae42f4f8a
#
_cell.length_a   1.000
_cell.length_b   1.000
_cell.length_c   1.000
_cell.angle_alpha   90.00
_cell.angle_beta   90.00
_cell.angle_gamma   90.00
#
_symmetry.space_group_name_H-M   'P 1'
#
loop_
_entity.id
_entity.type
_entity.pdbx_description
1 polymer ?
#
loop_
_entity_poly.entity_id
_entity_poly.type
_entity_poly.pdbx_seq_one_letter_code
_entity_poly.pdbx_strand_id
1 'polypeptide(L)'
;MKRLTIGLLILLGAVLPAVMAQAAYIGKVVNAQTKEPVEGALVTLGAEVVRTGNDGGFRLEGSGETLKLRAPGYARREMSTSELSGPGPEIPLTPFRVKALYLSVYGTASKSLREAALETIEKNRMNALVLDVKGDGGFIPFKVDLPLAEEAGAQKTILFKDYKGMLASLKEKGLYLIARIVVFKDDPLAAARPQWAVKTKGGGVFRDRERLRWTDPFNKEVWNYNIAIAKIAAEQGFDEIQFDYVRCPDNKAVAFTQPNTMANRTRAITGFLKAAHEALAPYNVMVAADIFGYVMWNLDDTGIGQQVGDALNAVDVVCPMLYPSGYQWGIPNYRNPVQHPYEIVYLSLKRAQERTGVSPLRFRPWLQAFRDYAFHGGDFGEERIRTQIEAADKFGSSGWMFWNPRNIYPKGGFSSGGGGGE
;
A
#
# COMPACT_ATOMS: atom_id res chain seq x y z
N MET A 1 -89.76 -14.35 22.15
CA MET A 1 -88.84 -14.14 21.05
C MET A 1 -87.47 -13.82 21.60
N LYS A 2 -86.59 -14.82 21.65
CA LYS A 2 -85.20 -14.66 22.19
C LYS A 2 -84.29 -14.51 20.93
N ARG A 3 -83.58 -13.37 20.84
CA ARG A 3 -82.58 -13.15 19.80
C ARG A 3 -81.25 -13.74 20.25
N LEU A 4 -80.70 -14.68 19.48
CA LEU A 4 -79.38 -15.26 19.62
C LEU A 4 -78.40 -14.35 18.87
N THR A 5 -77.43 -13.81 19.59
CA THR A 5 -76.33 -13.05 19.03
C THR A 5 -75.12 -13.98 18.90
N ILE A 6 -74.76 -14.31 17.64
CA ILE A 6 -73.54 -15.11 17.35
C ILE A 6 -72.37 -14.14 17.26
N GLY A 7 -71.44 -14.26 18.23
CA GLY A 7 -70.19 -13.53 18.23
C GLY A 7 -69.16 -14.25 17.33
N LEU A 8 -68.69 -13.56 16.30
CA LEU A 8 -67.64 -14.02 15.39
C LEU A 8 -66.28 -13.70 16.01
N LEU A 9 -65.54 -14.72 16.50
CA LEU A 9 -64.17 -14.60 16.97
C LEU A 9 -63.23 -14.59 15.74
N ILE A 10 -62.65 -13.43 15.41
CA ILE A 10 -61.61 -13.34 14.43
C ILE A 10 -60.25 -13.64 15.13
N LEU A 11 -59.67 -14.81 14.88
CA LEU A 11 -58.33 -15.13 15.26
C LEU A 11 -57.34 -14.38 14.30
N LEU A 12 -56.75 -13.29 14.78
CA LEU A 12 -55.60 -12.69 14.11
C LEU A 12 -54.39 -13.59 14.37
N GLY A 13 -54.04 -14.42 13.40
CA GLY A 13 -52.77 -15.12 13.36
C GLY A 13 -51.61 -14.13 13.14
N ALA A 14 -50.83 -13.84 14.16
CA ALA A 14 -49.58 -13.09 14.03
C ALA A 14 -48.57 -13.96 13.25
N VAL A 15 -48.40 -13.65 11.96
CA VAL A 15 -47.27 -14.19 11.16
C VAL A 15 -46.01 -13.48 11.65
N LEU A 16 -45.28 -14.10 12.56
CA LEU A 16 -43.92 -13.68 12.89
C LEU A 16 -43.04 -13.93 11.65
N PRO A 17 -42.32 -12.93 11.16
CA PRO A 17 -41.37 -13.19 10.10
C PRO A 17 -40.31 -14.15 10.63
N ALA A 18 -40.14 -15.30 9.99
CA ALA A 18 -39.04 -16.19 10.24
C ALA A 18 -37.75 -15.43 9.89
N VAL A 19 -37.01 -14.99 10.90
CA VAL A 19 -35.62 -14.52 10.71
C VAL A 19 -34.86 -15.76 10.24
N MET A 20 -34.61 -15.86 8.96
CA MET A 20 -33.72 -16.87 8.39
C MET A 20 -32.37 -16.64 9.03
N ALA A 21 -31.96 -17.52 9.91
CA ALA A 21 -30.60 -17.51 10.46
C ALA A 21 -29.65 -17.65 9.28
N GLN A 22 -28.92 -16.59 8.98
CA GLN A 22 -27.92 -16.58 7.93
C GLN A 22 -26.81 -17.53 8.33
N ALA A 23 -26.51 -18.53 7.51
CA ALA A 23 -25.49 -19.51 7.83
C ALA A 23 -24.12 -18.82 7.88
N ALA A 24 -23.43 -18.96 9.01
CA ALA A 24 -22.08 -18.43 9.13
C ALA A 24 -21.11 -19.23 8.25
N TYR A 25 -20.26 -18.54 7.51
CA TYR A 25 -19.15 -19.14 6.78
C TYR A 25 -17.96 -19.29 7.71
N ILE A 26 -17.54 -20.53 7.96
CA ILE A 26 -16.40 -20.86 8.82
C ILE A 26 -15.37 -21.55 7.94
N GLY A 27 -14.10 -21.20 8.10
CA GLY A 27 -13.00 -21.81 7.33
C GLY A 27 -11.66 -21.54 7.99
N LYS A 28 -10.63 -22.08 7.37
CA LYS A 28 -9.23 -21.92 7.79
C LYS A 28 -8.36 -21.58 6.59
N VAL A 29 -7.61 -20.48 6.70
CA VAL A 29 -6.64 -20.09 5.67
C VAL A 29 -5.30 -20.73 5.97
N VAL A 30 -4.73 -21.42 4.98
CA VAL A 30 -3.46 -22.13 5.11
C VAL A 30 -2.50 -21.78 3.98
N ASN A 31 -1.21 -21.91 4.23
CA ASN A 31 -0.19 -21.83 3.20
C ASN A 31 -0.32 -23.04 2.24
N ALA A 32 -0.41 -22.77 0.95
CA ALA A 32 -0.62 -23.82 -0.06
C ALA A 32 0.51 -24.87 -0.10
N GLN A 33 1.74 -24.48 0.25
CA GLN A 33 2.94 -25.33 0.20
C GLN A 33 3.18 -26.07 1.52
N THR A 34 3.19 -25.33 2.66
CA THR A 34 3.56 -25.88 3.98
C THR A 34 2.38 -26.41 4.78
N LYS A 35 1.15 -26.04 4.40
CA LYS A 35 -0.09 -26.29 5.15
C LYS A 35 -0.18 -25.61 6.52
N GLU A 36 0.78 -24.77 6.84
CA GLU A 36 0.75 -23.97 8.07
C GLU A 36 -0.37 -22.93 8.02
N PRO A 37 -0.96 -22.58 9.17
CA PRO A 37 -1.96 -21.53 9.27
C PRO A 37 -1.44 -20.17 8.75
N VAL A 38 -2.28 -19.40 8.08
CA VAL A 38 -1.99 -18.02 7.70
C VAL A 38 -2.72 -17.09 8.66
N GLU A 39 -2.00 -16.60 9.68
CA GLU A 39 -2.49 -15.62 10.64
C GLU A 39 -2.64 -14.24 9.98
N GLY A 40 -3.70 -13.50 10.39
CA GLY A 40 -3.91 -12.11 9.97
C GLY A 40 -4.34 -11.94 8.50
N ALA A 41 -4.66 -13.02 7.78
CA ALA A 41 -5.24 -12.93 6.46
C ALA A 41 -6.59 -12.20 6.52
N LEU A 42 -6.83 -11.30 5.60
CA LEU A 42 -8.12 -10.63 5.45
C LEU A 42 -9.04 -11.50 4.60
N VAL A 43 -10.20 -11.81 5.14
CA VAL A 43 -11.26 -12.56 4.47
C VAL A 43 -12.47 -11.64 4.35
N THR A 44 -12.93 -11.41 3.12
CA THR A 44 -14.00 -10.45 2.80
C THR A 44 -15.16 -11.18 2.13
N LEU A 45 -16.38 -10.93 2.61
CA LEU A 45 -17.62 -11.39 1.99
C LEU A 45 -18.63 -10.25 1.95
N GLY A 46 -18.94 -9.74 0.76
CA GLY A 46 -19.75 -8.54 0.62
C GLY A 46 -19.08 -7.34 1.33
N ALA A 47 -19.74 -6.79 2.32
CA ALA A 47 -19.22 -5.67 3.14
C ALA A 47 -18.49 -6.14 4.42
N GLU A 48 -18.62 -7.40 4.79
CA GLU A 48 -17.97 -7.92 5.99
C GLU A 48 -16.51 -8.29 5.72
N VAL A 49 -15.63 -7.87 6.63
CA VAL A 49 -14.19 -8.14 6.57
C VAL A 49 -13.72 -8.63 7.94
N VAL A 50 -13.13 -9.81 7.97
CA VAL A 50 -12.53 -10.38 9.19
C VAL A 50 -11.06 -10.71 8.97
N ARG A 51 -10.32 -10.84 10.08
CA ARG A 51 -8.95 -11.33 10.07
C ARG A 51 -8.90 -12.75 10.62
N THR A 52 -8.08 -13.59 10.03
CA THR A 52 -7.82 -14.94 10.56
C THR A 52 -7.04 -14.86 11.87
N GLY A 53 -7.37 -15.76 12.80
CA GLY A 53 -6.62 -15.97 14.03
C GLY A 53 -5.26 -16.64 13.81
N ASN A 54 -4.54 -16.91 14.89
CA ASN A 54 -3.24 -17.58 14.89
C ASN A 54 -3.31 -19.04 14.34
N ASP A 55 -4.47 -19.65 14.41
CA ASP A 55 -4.76 -20.98 13.84
C ASP A 55 -5.20 -20.92 12.36
N GLY A 56 -5.23 -19.71 11.75
CA GLY A 56 -5.74 -19.46 10.41
C GLY A 56 -7.26 -19.43 10.29
N GLY A 57 -7.99 -19.65 11.41
CA GLY A 57 -9.44 -19.71 11.45
C GLY A 57 -10.12 -18.35 11.21
N PHE A 58 -11.29 -18.38 10.57
CA PHE A 58 -12.16 -17.23 10.42
C PHE A 58 -13.64 -17.63 10.52
N ARG A 59 -14.49 -16.65 10.86
CA ARG A 59 -15.95 -16.74 10.85
C ARG A 59 -16.54 -15.46 10.27
N LEU A 60 -17.41 -15.60 9.26
CA LEU A 60 -18.15 -14.54 8.58
C LEU A 60 -19.65 -14.82 8.71
N GLU A 61 -20.43 -13.78 8.96
CA GLU A 61 -21.90 -13.84 9.02
C GLU A 61 -22.54 -13.05 7.86
N GLY A 62 -21.71 -12.45 7.00
CA GLY A 62 -22.12 -11.68 5.84
C GLY A 62 -22.78 -12.51 4.73
N SER A 63 -23.38 -11.82 3.79
CA SER A 63 -23.95 -12.41 2.58
C SER A 63 -23.15 -12.02 1.35
N GLY A 64 -22.97 -12.97 0.44
CA GLY A 64 -22.28 -12.75 -0.83
C GLY A 64 -21.97 -14.06 -1.54
N GLU A 65 -21.73 -13.96 -2.83
CA GLU A 65 -21.42 -15.14 -3.66
C GLU A 65 -19.91 -15.37 -3.79
N THR A 66 -19.10 -14.33 -3.53
CA THR A 66 -17.65 -14.37 -3.73
C THR A 66 -16.93 -14.07 -2.42
N LEU A 67 -16.15 -15.04 -1.96
CA LEU A 67 -15.21 -14.89 -0.88
C LEU A 67 -13.89 -14.37 -1.43
N LYS A 68 -13.35 -13.33 -0.82
CA LYS A 68 -12.09 -12.70 -1.23
C LYS A 68 -11.08 -12.81 -0.10
N LEU A 69 -9.86 -13.24 -0.42
CA LEU A 69 -8.82 -13.48 0.57
C LEU A 69 -7.51 -12.81 0.15
N ARG A 70 -6.84 -12.19 1.11
CA ARG A 70 -5.50 -11.61 0.93
C ARG A 70 -4.67 -11.66 2.20
N ALA A 71 -3.37 -11.85 2.05
CA ALA A 71 -2.41 -11.76 3.14
C ALA A 71 -1.04 -11.31 2.60
N PRO A 72 -0.24 -10.55 3.40
CA PRO A 72 1.12 -10.19 3.02
C PRO A 72 1.98 -11.43 2.72
N GLY A 73 2.68 -11.42 1.57
CA GLY A 73 3.49 -12.56 1.14
C GLY A 73 2.73 -13.67 0.41
N TYR A 74 1.45 -13.45 0.10
CA TYR A 74 0.60 -14.41 -0.63
C TYR A 74 -0.11 -13.75 -1.80
N ALA A 75 -0.40 -14.54 -2.82
CA ALA A 75 -1.29 -14.14 -3.90
C ALA A 75 -2.72 -13.99 -3.39
N ARG A 76 -3.41 -12.95 -3.84
CA ARG A 76 -4.84 -12.77 -3.53
C ARG A 76 -5.64 -13.90 -4.16
N ARG A 77 -6.72 -14.31 -3.49
CA ARG A 77 -7.63 -15.33 -3.97
C ARG A 77 -9.06 -14.82 -3.93
N GLU A 78 -9.80 -15.17 -4.95
CA GLU A 78 -11.27 -15.05 -4.99
C GLU A 78 -11.85 -16.44 -5.32
N MET A 79 -12.94 -16.80 -4.65
CA MET A 79 -13.61 -18.07 -4.85
C MET A 79 -15.10 -17.93 -4.59
N SER A 80 -15.91 -18.82 -5.18
CA SER A 80 -17.34 -18.85 -4.87
C SER A 80 -17.57 -19.40 -3.45
N THR A 81 -18.55 -18.82 -2.74
CA THR A 81 -18.99 -19.37 -1.44
C THR A 81 -19.53 -20.79 -1.58
N SER A 82 -20.02 -21.18 -2.77
CA SER A 82 -20.44 -22.57 -3.05
C SER A 82 -19.30 -23.59 -3.03
N GLU A 83 -18.04 -23.15 -3.17
CA GLU A 83 -16.86 -24.00 -3.04
C GLU A 83 -16.51 -24.33 -1.57
N LEU A 84 -17.12 -23.60 -0.62
CA LEU A 84 -16.96 -23.88 0.81
C LEU A 84 -17.83 -25.07 1.20
N SER A 85 -17.34 -26.28 1.02
CA SER A 85 -18.06 -27.52 1.36
C SER A 85 -17.54 -28.10 2.68
N GLY A 86 -18.48 -28.52 3.54
CA GLY A 86 -18.17 -29.17 4.82
C GLY A 86 -17.88 -28.20 5.99
N PRO A 87 -17.69 -28.72 7.19
CA PRO A 87 -17.45 -27.94 8.39
C PRO A 87 -15.98 -27.45 8.41
N GLY A 88 -15.76 -26.14 8.14
CA GLY A 88 -14.46 -25.51 8.29
C GLY A 88 -13.42 -25.88 7.23
N PRO A 89 -13.69 -25.69 5.93
CA PRO A 89 -12.75 -26.05 4.86
C PRO A 89 -11.43 -25.27 4.95
N GLU A 90 -10.33 -25.94 4.58
CA GLU A 90 -9.03 -25.28 4.41
C GLU A 90 -8.96 -24.56 3.06
N ILE A 91 -8.61 -23.29 3.11
CA ILE A 91 -8.47 -22.45 1.93
C ILE A 91 -6.99 -22.12 1.74
N PRO A 92 -6.33 -22.73 0.74
CA PRO A 92 -4.91 -22.49 0.51
C PRO A 92 -4.67 -21.13 -0.15
N LEU A 93 -3.71 -20.36 0.39
CA LEU A 93 -3.10 -19.20 -0.26
C LEU A 93 -1.72 -19.55 -0.77
N THR A 94 -1.46 -19.21 -2.03
CA THR A 94 -0.16 -19.45 -2.67
C THR A 94 0.85 -18.39 -2.25
N PRO A 95 2.04 -18.76 -1.73
CA PRO A 95 3.10 -17.81 -1.46
C PRO A 95 3.45 -16.98 -2.69
N PHE A 96 3.54 -15.66 -2.50
CA PHE A 96 3.85 -14.72 -3.57
C PHE A 96 4.69 -13.56 -3.03
N ARG A 97 5.88 -13.39 -3.61
CA ARG A 97 6.78 -12.29 -3.27
C ARG A 97 6.85 -11.30 -4.42
N VAL A 98 6.52 -10.05 -4.13
CA VAL A 98 6.55 -8.97 -5.12
C VAL A 98 7.99 -8.60 -5.47
N LYS A 99 8.33 -8.58 -6.75
CA LYS A 99 9.62 -8.15 -7.31
C LYS A 99 9.34 -7.08 -8.33
N ALA A 100 9.45 -5.79 -7.94
CA ALA A 100 8.92 -4.69 -8.74
C ALA A 100 9.98 -3.69 -9.20
N LEU A 101 9.73 -3.10 -10.36
CA LEU A 101 10.32 -1.83 -10.78
C LEU A 101 9.28 -0.71 -10.67
N TYR A 102 9.76 0.50 -10.47
CA TYR A 102 8.93 1.71 -10.45
C TYR A 102 8.96 2.43 -11.80
N LEU A 103 7.79 2.89 -12.23
CA LEU A 103 7.65 3.84 -13.31
C LEU A 103 6.85 5.06 -12.84
N SER A 104 7.46 6.23 -12.98
CA SER A 104 6.78 7.51 -12.77
C SER A 104 5.66 7.72 -13.78
N VAL A 105 4.84 8.75 -13.58
CA VAL A 105 3.83 9.20 -14.55
C VAL A 105 4.42 9.28 -15.97
N TYR A 106 5.58 9.92 -16.11
CA TYR A 106 6.25 10.09 -17.41
C TYR A 106 6.90 8.80 -17.90
N GLY A 107 7.49 7.99 -17.01
CA GLY A 107 8.06 6.68 -17.35
C GLY A 107 7.01 5.73 -17.88
N THR A 108 5.83 5.72 -17.25
CA THR A 108 4.68 4.92 -17.70
C THR A 108 4.15 5.40 -19.05
N ALA A 109 4.08 6.71 -19.28
CA ALA A 109 3.62 7.30 -20.55
C ALA A 109 4.61 7.11 -21.70
N SER A 110 5.92 7.10 -21.39
CA SER A 110 6.97 6.86 -22.41
C SER A 110 6.99 5.40 -22.84
N LYS A 111 6.67 5.14 -24.13
CA LYS A 111 6.72 3.79 -24.68
C LYS A 111 8.10 3.15 -24.49
N SER A 112 9.18 3.88 -24.78
CA SER A 112 10.54 3.36 -24.68
C SER A 112 10.97 3.01 -23.26
N LEU A 113 10.65 3.85 -22.26
CA LEU A 113 10.97 3.57 -20.86
C LEU A 113 10.14 2.41 -20.33
N ARG A 114 8.86 2.37 -20.68
CA ARG A 114 7.96 1.27 -20.28
C ARG A 114 8.39 -0.07 -20.87
N GLU A 115 8.72 -0.11 -22.17
CA GLU A 115 9.19 -1.34 -22.85
C GLU A 115 10.53 -1.80 -22.26
N ALA A 116 11.49 -0.89 -21.99
CA ALA A 116 12.76 -1.23 -21.36
C ALA A 116 12.58 -1.79 -19.94
N ALA A 117 11.64 -1.25 -19.16
CA ALA A 117 11.31 -1.80 -17.85
C ALA A 117 10.67 -3.20 -17.96
N LEU A 118 9.76 -3.42 -18.90
CA LEU A 118 9.14 -4.71 -19.17
C LEU A 118 10.16 -5.76 -19.61
N GLU A 119 11.08 -5.39 -20.52
CA GLU A 119 12.21 -6.27 -20.92
C GLU A 119 13.08 -6.66 -19.72
N THR A 120 13.37 -5.70 -18.82
CA THR A 120 14.14 -5.97 -17.61
C THR A 120 13.38 -6.90 -16.65
N ILE A 121 12.08 -6.71 -16.47
CA ILE A 121 11.22 -7.55 -15.66
C ILE A 121 11.21 -9.00 -16.19
N GLU A 122 10.96 -9.17 -17.47
CA GLU A 122 10.90 -10.48 -18.12
C GLU A 122 12.25 -11.21 -18.01
N LYS A 123 13.35 -10.54 -18.40
CA LYS A 123 14.69 -11.11 -18.36
C LYS A 123 15.12 -11.57 -16.97
N ASN A 124 14.72 -10.85 -15.92
CA ASN A 124 15.10 -11.15 -14.53
C ASN A 124 13.99 -11.90 -13.74
N ARG A 125 12.95 -12.40 -14.41
CA ARG A 125 11.83 -13.13 -13.79
C ARG A 125 11.21 -12.34 -12.62
N MET A 126 11.09 -11.04 -12.79
CA MET A 126 10.33 -10.18 -11.88
C MET A 126 8.84 -10.28 -12.21
N ASN A 127 7.98 -9.78 -11.35
CA ASN A 127 6.54 -10.06 -11.47
C ASN A 127 5.64 -8.85 -11.20
N ALA A 128 6.21 -7.66 -11.01
CA ALA A 128 5.41 -6.52 -10.59
C ALA A 128 5.91 -5.18 -11.15
N LEU A 129 4.99 -4.22 -11.24
CA LEU A 129 5.26 -2.81 -11.53
C LEU A 129 4.59 -1.91 -10.50
N VAL A 130 5.31 -0.90 -10.02
CA VAL A 130 4.76 0.24 -9.30
C VAL A 130 4.54 1.38 -10.27
N LEU A 131 3.31 1.87 -10.37
CA LEU A 131 2.90 2.92 -11.31
C LEU A 131 2.34 4.12 -10.54
N ASP A 132 2.77 5.33 -10.88
CA ASP A 132 2.15 6.54 -10.32
C ASP A 132 0.73 6.73 -10.84
N VAL A 133 -0.23 6.63 -9.93
CA VAL A 133 -1.63 7.06 -10.15
C VAL A 133 -1.78 8.55 -9.85
N LYS A 134 -1.14 9.02 -8.78
CA LYS A 134 -0.94 10.43 -8.47
C LYS A 134 0.54 10.63 -8.09
N GLY A 135 1.29 11.31 -8.95
CA GLY A 135 2.74 11.45 -8.84
C GLY A 135 3.17 12.58 -7.88
N ASP A 136 4.49 12.79 -7.77
CA ASP A 136 5.14 13.70 -6.80
C ASP A 136 4.68 15.16 -6.85
N GLY A 137 4.15 15.62 -7.98
CA GLY A 137 3.58 16.96 -8.11
C GLY A 137 2.09 17.04 -7.76
N GLY A 138 1.44 15.94 -7.38
CA GLY A 138 -0.01 15.87 -7.14
C GLY A 138 -0.86 15.69 -8.40
N PHE A 139 -0.24 15.45 -9.59
CA PHE A 139 -0.95 15.30 -10.85
C PHE A 139 -1.39 13.86 -11.10
N ILE A 140 -2.58 13.71 -11.71
CA ILE A 140 -3.19 12.46 -12.14
C ILE A 140 -3.10 12.43 -13.67
N PRO A 141 -2.40 11.44 -14.29
CA PRO A 141 -2.09 11.45 -15.71
C PRO A 141 -3.19 10.93 -16.65
N PHE A 142 -4.33 10.56 -16.10
CA PHE A 142 -5.47 10.02 -16.85
C PHE A 142 -6.77 10.63 -16.33
N LYS A 143 -7.84 10.52 -17.12
CA LYS A 143 -9.14 11.05 -16.73
C LYS A 143 -9.74 10.21 -15.61
N VAL A 144 -10.14 10.88 -14.52
CA VAL A 144 -10.91 10.30 -13.42
C VAL A 144 -12.18 11.12 -13.22
N ASP A 145 -13.26 10.45 -12.87
CA ASP A 145 -14.51 11.12 -12.50
C ASP A 145 -14.46 11.51 -11.00
N LEU A 146 -13.75 12.60 -10.74
CA LEU A 146 -13.59 13.16 -9.40
C LEU A 146 -13.61 14.70 -9.52
N PRO A 147 -14.75 15.36 -9.22
CA PRO A 147 -14.91 16.81 -9.42
C PRO A 147 -13.79 17.65 -8.77
N LEU A 148 -13.36 17.28 -7.57
CA LEU A 148 -12.29 17.99 -6.88
C LEU A 148 -10.92 17.87 -7.59
N ALA A 149 -10.65 16.75 -8.28
CA ALA A 149 -9.42 16.59 -9.07
C ALA A 149 -9.42 17.49 -10.31
N GLU A 150 -10.57 17.66 -10.94
CA GLU A 150 -10.74 18.57 -12.07
C GLU A 150 -10.64 20.03 -11.61
N GLU A 151 -11.37 20.42 -10.57
CA GLU A 151 -11.36 21.76 -9.99
C GLU A 151 -9.96 22.17 -9.50
N ALA A 152 -9.23 21.24 -8.86
CA ALA A 152 -7.85 21.48 -8.42
C ALA A 152 -6.85 21.58 -9.57
N GLY A 153 -7.23 21.19 -10.78
CA GLY A 153 -6.32 21.11 -11.93
C GLY A 153 -5.33 19.93 -11.84
N ALA A 154 -5.63 18.92 -11.01
CA ALA A 154 -4.79 17.73 -10.88
C ALA A 154 -4.73 16.92 -12.19
N GLN A 155 -5.74 17.05 -13.06
CA GLN A 155 -5.85 16.43 -14.38
C GLN A 155 -5.48 17.39 -15.54
N LYS A 156 -4.73 18.46 -15.28
CA LYS A 156 -4.36 19.46 -16.31
C LYS A 156 -3.60 18.85 -17.49
N THR A 157 -2.83 17.78 -17.23
CA THR A 157 -2.05 17.08 -18.26
C THR A 157 -2.46 15.61 -18.29
N ILE A 158 -3.27 15.24 -19.28
CA ILE A 158 -3.66 13.86 -19.55
C ILE A 158 -2.64 13.24 -20.48
N LEU A 159 -1.92 12.24 -19.99
CA LEU A 159 -0.91 11.49 -20.76
C LEU A 159 -1.48 10.18 -21.34
N PHE A 160 -2.55 9.65 -20.75
CA PHE A 160 -3.19 8.40 -21.16
C PHE A 160 -4.64 8.65 -21.61
N LYS A 161 -4.91 8.32 -22.88
CA LYS A 161 -6.29 8.32 -23.40
C LYS A 161 -7.05 7.05 -22.99
N ASP A 162 -6.35 5.93 -22.95
CA ASP A 162 -6.87 4.62 -22.53
C ASP A 162 -5.94 4.02 -21.44
N TYR A 163 -6.10 4.51 -20.22
CA TYR A 163 -5.34 4.02 -19.07
C TYR A 163 -5.76 2.61 -18.68
N LYS A 164 -7.07 2.32 -18.72
CA LYS A 164 -7.61 1.02 -18.38
C LYS A 164 -7.13 -0.08 -19.34
N GLY A 165 -7.12 0.19 -20.64
CA GLY A 165 -6.58 -0.75 -21.65
C GLY A 165 -5.09 -0.99 -21.46
N MET A 166 -4.31 0.03 -21.11
CA MET A 166 -2.90 -0.12 -20.78
C MET A 166 -2.70 -1.03 -19.55
N LEU A 167 -3.47 -0.82 -18.47
CA LEU A 167 -3.41 -1.69 -17.28
C LEU A 167 -3.81 -3.13 -17.62
N ALA A 168 -4.88 -3.33 -18.41
CA ALA A 168 -5.29 -4.66 -18.86
C ALA A 168 -4.16 -5.39 -19.59
N SER A 169 -3.47 -4.70 -20.51
CA SER A 169 -2.34 -5.28 -21.24
C SER A 169 -1.16 -5.69 -20.34
N LEU A 170 -0.94 -4.99 -19.24
CA LEU A 170 0.07 -5.36 -18.23
C LEU A 170 -0.39 -6.56 -17.40
N LYS A 171 -1.68 -6.65 -17.06
CA LYS A 171 -2.28 -7.79 -16.37
C LYS A 171 -2.24 -9.06 -17.22
N GLU A 172 -2.48 -8.97 -18.54
CA GLU A 172 -2.36 -10.09 -19.47
C GLU A 172 -0.95 -10.68 -19.51
N LYS A 173 0.08 -9.87 -19.21
CA LYS A 173 1.46 -10.33 -19.01
C LYS A 173 1.72 -10.97 -17.64
N GLY A 174 0.70 -11.12 -16.81
CA GLY A 174 0.81 -11.71 -15.47
C GLY A 174 1.41 -10.78 -14.41
N LEU A 175 1.48 -9.47 -14.67
CA LEU A 175 2.10 -8.52 -13.74
C LEU A 175 1.16 -8.15 -12.59
N TYR A 176 1.73 -8.13 -11.38
CA TYR A 176 1.14 -7.52 -10.20
C TYR A 176 1.32 -6.01 -10.26
N LEU A 177 0.22 -5.27 -10.21
CA LEU A 177 0.22 -3.82 -10.39
C LEU A 177 -0.01 -3.09 -9.07
N ILE A 178 0.91 -2.20 -8.71
CA ILE A 178 0.88 -1.37 -7.50
C ILE A 178 0.59 0.07 -7.90
N ALA A 179 -0.50 0.63 -7.40
CA ALA A 179 -0.86 2.02 -7.59
C ALA A 179 -0.18 2.88 -6.52
N ARG A 180 0.86 3.64 -6.89
CA ARG A 180 1.47 4.62 -5.99
C ARG A 180 0.69 5.93 -6.02
N ILE A 181 0.31 6.41 -4.83
CA ILE A 181 -0.45 7.64 -4.62
C ILE A 181 0.32 8.53 -3.63
N VAL A 182 0.83 9.66 -4.12
CA VAL A 182 1.43 10.69 -3.28
C VAL A 182 0.34 11.43 -2.53
N VAL A 183 0.39 11.45 -1.19
CA VAL A 183 -0.74 11.90 -0.37
C VAL A 183 -0.68 13.39 -0.07
N PHE A 184 0.22 13.82 0.82
CA PHE A 184 0.20 15.18 1.35
C PHE A 184 1.07 16.19 0.58
N LYS A 185 2.01 15.74 -0.24
CA LYS A 185 2.74 16.59 -1.19
C LYS A 185 1.88 16.78 -2.44
N ASP A 186 0.98 17.77 -2.41
CA ASP A 186 -0.06 17.96 -3.44
C ASP A 186 -0.16 19.44 -3.81
N ASP A 187 0.59 19.84 -4.84
CA ASP A 187 0.65 21.24 -5.26
C ASP A 187 -0.66 21.76 -5.86
N PRO A 188 -1.35 21.03 -6.76
CA PRO A 188 -2.62 21.49 -7.34
C PRO A 188 -3.71 21.64 -6.27
N LEU A 189 -3.92 20.65 -5.41
CA LEU A 189 -4.95 20.71 -4.38
C LEU A 189 -4.67 21.84 -3.37
N ALA A 190 -3.43 21.97 -2.91
CA ALA A 190 -3.04 23.05 -2.00
C ALA A 190 -3.09 24.45 -2.66
N ALA A 191 -2.98 24.54 -3.99
CA ALA A 191 -3.17 25.79 -4.73
C ALA A 191 -4.65 26.15 -4.84
N ALA A 192 -5.50 25.19 -5.18
CA ALA A 192 -6.95 25.38 -5.35
C ALA A 192 -7.67 25.58 -4.00
N ARG A 193 -7.12 25.02 -2.92
CA ARG A 193 -7.65 25.11 -1.56
C ARG A 193 -6.57 25.61 -0.59
N PRO A 194 -6.20 26.93 -0.64
CA PRO A 194 -5.15 27.45 0.23
C PRO A 194 -5.43 27.29 1.73
N GLN A 195 -6.69 27.17 2.12
CA GLN A 195 -7.09 26.88 3.51
C GLN A 195 -6.76 25.45 3.95
N TRP A 196 -6.54 24.52 3.02
CA TRP A 196 -6.12 23.15 3.28
C TRP A 196 -4.59 22.96 3.17
N ALA A 197 -3.88 24.01 2.79
CA ALA A 197 -2.43 23.96 2.64
C ALA A 197 -1.72 24.11 3.99
N VAL A 198 -0.59 23.40 4.14
CA VAL A 198 0.37 23.67 5.20
C VAL A 198 0.84 25.12 5.13
N LYS A 199 0.93 25.78 6.27
CA LYS A 199 1.36 27.17 6.38
C LYS A 199 2.80 27.27 6.89
N THR A 200 3.43 28.39 6.63
CA THR A 200 4.61 28.82 7.39
C THR A 200 4.17 29.41 8.72
N LYS A 201 5.05 29.53 9.70
CA LYS A 201 4.77 30.23 10.97
C LYS A 201 4.35 31.68 10.77
N GLY A 202 4.72 32.31 9.64
CA GLY A 202 4.30 33.66 9.26
C GLY A 202 2.93 33.74 8.54
N GLY A 203 2.19 32.59 8.44
CA GLY A 203 0.84 32.54 7.86
C GLY A 203 0.78 32.32 6.35
N GLY A 204 1.89 32.43 5.62
CA GLY A 204 1.96 32.13 4.18
C GLY A 204 1.84 30.65 3.86
N VAL A 205 1.50 30.28 2.62
CA VAL A 205 1.48 28.90 2.18
C VAL A 205 2.90 28.35 2.11
N PHE A 206 3.15 27.21 2.77
CA PHE A 206 4.44 26.56 2.75
C PHE A 206 4.75 25.96 1.36
N ARG A 207 6.03 26.07 0.96
CA ARG A 207 6.59 25.39 -0.20
C ARG A 207 7.89 24.68 0.20
N ASP A 208 8.06 23.49 -0.30
CA ASP A 208 9.29 22.71 -0.09
C ASP A 208 10.46 23.19 -0.98
N ARG A 209 11.57 22.44 -0.98
CA ARG A 209 12.78 22.75 -1.78
C ARG A 209 12.53 22.70 -3.28
N GLU A 210 11.54 21.91 -3.73
CA GLU A 210 11.11 21.79 -5.13
C GLU A 210 10.05 22.85 -5.49
N ARG A 211 9.75 23.79 -4.54
CA ARG A 211 8.72 24.82 -4.62
C ARG A 211 7.30 24.28 -4.69
N LEU A 212 7.07 23.02 -4.34
CA LEU A 212 5.76 22.40 -4.29
C LEU A 212 5.07 22.67 -2.94
N ARG A 213 3.75 22.88 -3.00
CA ARG A 213 2.89 23.05 -1.84
C ARG A 213 2.53 21.69 -1.26
N TRP A 214 2.19 21.70 0.02
CA TRP A 214 1.72 20.53 0.74
C TRP A 214 0.36 20.81 1.34
N THR A 215 -0.50 19.80 1.36
CA THR A 215 -1.78 19.83 2.07
C THR A 215 -1.58 19.43 3.53
N ASP A 216 -2.44 19.99 4.41
CA ASP A 216 -2.38 19.75 5.86
C ASP A 216 -2.84 18.31 6.18
N PRO A 217 -1.97 17.46 6.78
CA PRO A 217 -2.33 16.10 7.15
C PRO A 217 -3.47 15.96 8.16
N PHE A 218 -3.81 17.04 8.86
CA PHE A 218 -4.92 17.04 9.82
C PHE A 218 -6.29 17.24 9.18
N ASN A 219 -6.32 17.65 7.91
CA ASN A 219 -7.56 17.93 7.19
C ASN A 219 -8.20 16.65 6.62
N LYS A 220 -9.41 16.33 7.08
CA LYS A 220 -10.16 15.15 6.64
C LYS A 220 -10.60 15.21 5.18
N GLU A 221 -10.84 16.39 4.62
CA GLU A 221 -11.18 16.54 3.20
C GLU A 221 -10.02 16.14 2.29
N VAL A 222 -8.78 16.41 2.72
CA VAL A 222 -7.57 15.90 2.04
C VAL A 222 -7.51 14.37 2.10
N TRP A 223 -7.91 13.77 3.23
CA TRP A 223 -8.00 12.31 3.35
C TRP A 223 -9.02 11.73 2.37
N ASN A 224 -10.24 12.28 2.38
CA ASN A 224 -11.35 11.86 1.52
C ASN A 224 -10.96 11.91 0.04
N TYR A 225 -10.27 12.97 -0.37
CA TYR A 225 -9.77 13.13 -1.73
C TYR A 225 -8.80 12.00 -2.14
N ASN A 226 -7.80 11.72 -1.31
CA ASN A 226 -6.83 10.66 -1.61
C ASN A 226 -7.44 9.25 -1.53
N ILE A 227 -8.38 9.02 -0.62
CA ILE A 227 -9.13 7.76 -0.52
C ILE A 227 -10.01 7.56 -1.76
N ALA A 228 -10.64 8.61 -2.28
CA ALA A 228 -11.43 8.53 -3.51
C ALA A 228 -10.55 8.12 -4.71
N ILE A 229 -9.35 8.71 -4.84
CA ILE A 229 -8.38 8.31 -5.88
C ILE A 229 -7.95 6.85 -5.70
N ALA A 230 -7.74 6.41 -4.47
CA ALA A 230 -7.36 5.03 -4.17
C ALA A 230 -8.47 4.02 -4.55
N LYS A 231 -9.73 4.36 -4.30
CA LYS A 231 -10.88 3.54 -4.74
C LYS A 231 -10.96 3.43 -6.26
N ILE A 232 -10.80 4.55 -6.97
CA ILE A 232 -10.76 4.56 -8.44
C ILE A 232 -9.63 3.66 -8.95
N ALA A 233 -8.43 3.71 -8.35
CA ALA A 233 -7.33 2.84 -8.73
C ALA A 233 -7.66 1.35 -8.49
N ALA A 234 -8.28 1.01 -7.36
CA ALA A 234 -8.72 -0.36 -7.07
C ALA A 234 -9.74 -0.86 -8.11
N GLU A 235 -10.70 -0.02 -8.50
CA GLU A 235 -11.72 -0.31 -9.52
C GLU A 235 -11.13 -0.46 -10.93
N GLN A 236 -9.99 0.19 -11.20
CA GLN A 236 -9.26 0.03 -12.47
C GLN A 236 -8.46 -1.27 -12.56
N GLY A 237 -8.37 -2.05 -11.47
CA GLY A 237 -7.77 -3.38 -11.47
C GLY A 237 -6.34 -3.44 -10.91
N PHE A 238 -5.89 -2.45 -10.18
CA PHE A 238 -4.66 -2.57 -9.40
C PHE A 238 -4.80 -3.63 -8.31
N ASP A 239 -3.69 -4.30 -8.02
CA ASP A 239 -3.62 -5.35 -7.00
C ASP A 239 -3.32 -4.78 -5.62
N GLU A 240 -2.69 -3.61 -5.57
CA GLU A 240 -2.25 -2.95 -4.36
C GLU A 240 -2.35 -1.43 -4.49
N ILE A 241 -2.71 -0.77 -3.41
CA ILE A 241 -2.66 0.68 -3.25
C ILE A 241 -1.53 1.01 -2.28
N GLN A 242 -0.56 1.79 -2.74
CA GLN A 242 0.61 2.20 -1.99
C GLN A 242 0.60 3.71 -1.79
N PHE A 243 0.57 4.16 -0.53
CA PHE A 243 0.58 5.57 -0.17
C PHE A 243 1.99 6.05 0.11
N ASP A 244 2.44 7.03 -0.66
CA ASP A 244 3.71 7.72 -0.45
C ASP A 244 3.49 9.17 -0.02
N TYR A 245 4.54 9.82 0.49
CA TYR A 245 4.44 11.15 1.12
C TYR A 245 3.31 11.23 2.16
N VAL A 246 3.02 10.10 2.80
CA VAL A 246 2.09 9.96 3.91
C VAL A 246 2.81 10.38 5.21
N ARG A 247 3.16 11.68 5.25
CA ARG A 247 3.96 12.31 6.30
C ARG A 247 3.79 13.81 6.32
N CYS A 248 4.17 14.44 7.43
CA CYS A 248 4.34 15.88 7.50
C CYS A 248 5.60 16.32 6.73
N PRO A 249 5.66 17.56 6.23
CA PRO A 249 6.90 18.13 5.71
C PRO A 249 8.00 18.12 6.78
N ASP A 250 9.21 17.71 6.41
CA ASP A 250 10.39 17.82 7.27
C ASP A 250 10.89 19.25 7.31
N ASN A 251 10.18 20.10 8.05
CA ASN A 251 10.52 21.52 8.21
C ASN A 251 9.97 22.06 9.54
N LYS A 252 10.84 22.57 10.40
CA LYS A 252 10.47 23.12 11.72
C LYS A 252 9.71 24.45 11.64
N ALA A 253 9.70 25.12 10.48
CA ALA A 253 9.05 26.41 10.28
C ALA A 253 7.60 26.29 9.77
N VAL A 254 7.04 25.06 9.68
CA VAL A 254 5.65 24.86 9.28
C VAL A 254 4.68 24.99 10.44
N ALA A 255 3.46 25.36 10.10
CA ALA A 255 2.29 25.38 10.97
C ALA A 255 1.14 24.59 10.33
N PHE A 256 0.39 23.90 11.15
CA PHE A 256 -0.78 23.11 10.79
C PHE A 256 -2.03 23.66 11.48
N THR A 257 -3.19 23.15 11.11
CA THR A 257 -4.46 23.45 11.80
C THR A 257 -4.51 22.92 13.23
N GLN A 258 -3.65 21.96 13.58
CA GLN A 258 -3.46 21.44 14.94
C GLN A 258 -2.05 21.75 15.43
N PRO A 259 -1.81 21.77 16.75
CA PRO A 259 -0.47 21.95 17.31
C PRO A 259 0.53 20.92 16.75
N ASN A 260 1.68 21.40 16.30
CA ASN A 260 2.74 20.57 15.71
C ASN A 260 3.50 19.78 16.81
N THR A 261 2.84 18.80 17.40
CA THR A 261 3.42 17.86 18.38
C THR A 261 3.57 16.47 17.76
N MET A 262 4.50 15.67 18.29
CA MET A 262 4.67 14.27 17.87
C MET A 262 3.33 13.51 17.92
N ALA A 263 2.62 13.59 19.05
CA ALA A 263 1.34 12.88 19.23
C ALA A 263 0.28 13.28 18.19
N ASN A 264 0.20 14.55 17.84
CA ASN A 264 -0.74 15.03 16.84
C ASN A 264 -0.33 14.57 15.43
N ARG A 265 0.94 14.72 15.04
CA ARG A 265 1.45 14.26 13.74
C ARG A 265 1.22 12.76 13.56
N THR A 266 1.63 11.95 14.53
CA THR A 266 1.46 10.49 14.49
C THR A 266 -0.01 10.11 14.36
N ARG A 267 -0.91 10.75 15.14
CA ARG A 267 -2.35 10.51 15.06
C ARG A 267 -2.93 10.85 13.68
N ALA A 268 -2.48 11.93 13.04
CA ALA A 268 -2.96 12.33 11.72
C ALA A 268 -2.52 11.32 10.66
N ILE A 269 -1.24 10.95 10.64
CA ILE A 269 -0.70 10.02 9.64
C ILE A 269 -1.29 8.63 9.81
N THR A 270 -1.28 8.07 11.03
CA THR A 270 -1.86 6.76 11.31
C THR A 270 -3.38 6.75 11.07
N GLY A 271 -4.06 7.85 11.43
CA GLY A 271 -5.49 8.00 11.21
C GLY A 271 -5.88 7.99 9.73
N PHE A 272 -5.11 8.65 8.87
CA PHE A 272 -5.30 8.58 7.42
C PHE A 272 -5.13 7.14 6.91
N LEU A 273 -4.03 6.47 7.28
CA LEU A 273 -3.76 5.11 6.83
C LEU A 273 -4.85 4.13 7.25
N LYS A 274 -5.33 4.22 8.50
CA LYS A 274 -6.46 3.39 8.98
C LYS A 274 -7.73 3.65 8.19
N ALA A 275 -8.12 4.93 8.01
CA ALA A 275 -9.31 5.29 7.25
C ALA A 275 -9.23 4.81 5.79
N ALA A 276 -8.06 4.91 5.16
CA ALA A 276 -7.84 4.40 3.82
C ALA A 276 -7.91 2.87 3.75
N HIS A 277 -7.31 2.16 4.72
CA HIS A 277 -7.37 0.71 4.81
C HIS A 277 -8.80 0.19 4.98
N GLU A 278 -9.57 0.80 5.89
CA GLU A 278 -10.99 0.49 6.09
C GLU A 278 -11.81 0.73 4.82
N ALA A 279 -11.62 1.87 4.16
CA ALA A 279 -12.34 2.23 2.94
C ALA A 279 -12.02 1.33 1.74
N LEU A 280 -10.82 0.71 1.73
CA LEU A 280 -10.35 -0.18 0.66
C LEU A 280 -10.60 -1.67 0.96
N ALA A 281 -11.00 -2.02 2.16
CA ALA A 281 -11.20 -3.41 2.58
C ALA A 281 -12.12 -4.21 1.63
N PRO A 282 -13.25 -3.67 1.11
CA PRO A 282 -14.14 -4.40 0.20
C PRO A 282 -13.53 -4.69 -1.19
N TYR A 283 -12.50 -3.95 -1.60
CA TYR A 283 -11.92 -4.04 -2.95
C TYR A 283 -10.94 -5.20 -3.12
N ASN A 284 -10.60 -5.91 -2.05
CA ASN A 284 -9.60 -6.99 -2.04
C ASN A 284 -8.22 -6.57 -2.58
N VAL A 285 -7.85 -5.30 -2.42
CA VAL A 285 -6.50 -4.80 -2.73
C VAL A 285 -5.64 -4.78 -1.49
N MET A 286 -4.34 -5.05 -1.63
CA MET A 286 -3.39 -4.82 -0.55
C MET A 286 -3.23 -3.33 -0.32
N VAL A 287 -3.06 -2.92 0.92
CA VAL A 287 -2.78 -1.52 1.29
C VAL A 287 -1.39 -1.42 1.88
N ALA A 288 -0.56 -0.59 1.28
CA ALA A 288 0.82 -0.38 1.67
C ALA A 288 1.12 1.09 1.96
N ALA A 289 2.14 1.35 2.77
CA ALA A 289 2.61 2.70 3.07
C ALA A 289 4.13 2.78 2.93
N ASP A 290 4.58 3.79 2.19
CA ASP A 290 5.99 4.14 2.08
C ASP A 290 6.41 4.97 3.28
N ILE A 291 7.45 4.52 3.97
CA ILE A 291 7.96 5.21 5.15
C ILE A 291 9.45 5.48 5.06
N PHE A 292 9.87 6.55 5.67
CA PHE A 292 11.26 6.99 5.64
C PHE A 292 12.19 5.98 6.33
N GLY A 293 13.34 5.69 5.73
CA GLY A 293 14.24 4.62 6.19
C GLY A 293 14.67 4.73 7.66
N TYR A 294 14.94 5.94 8.15
CA TYR A 294 15.31 6.15 9.56
C TYR A 294 14.19 5.85 10.57
N VAL A 295 12.93 5.75 10.13
CA VAL A 295 11.82 5.29 11.00
C VAL A 295 12.06 3.87 11.54
N MET A 296 12.85 3.06 10.84
CA MET A 296 13.26 1.73 11.32
C MET A 296 14.15 1.82 12.56
N TRP A 297 14.88 2.93 12.71
CA TRP A 297 15.90 3.16 13.75
C TRP A 297 15.43 4.07 14.88
N ASN A 298 14.73 5.15 14.53
CA ASN A 298 14.29 6.18 15.47
C ASN A 298 13.14 5.68 16.36
N LEU A 299 13.14 6.11 17.62
CA LEU A 299 12.08 5.79 18.59
C LEU A 299 10.94 6.81 18.55
N ASP A 300 11.21 8.01 18.02
CA ASP A 300 10.25 9.08 17.82
C ASP A 300 9.59 8.99 16.43
N ASP A 301 8.77 9.97 16.09
CA ASP A 301 8.10 10.08 14.79
C ASP A 301 8.98 10.65 13.66
N THR A 302 10.28 10.74 13.88
CA THR A 302 11.26 11.33 12.94
C THR A 302 10.92 12.79 12.56
N GLY A 303 10.09 13.46 13.38
CA GLY A 303 9.59 14.81 13.12
C GLY A 303 8.56 14.92 12.00
N ILE A 304 8.15 13.81 11.41
CA ILE A 304 7.28 13.75 10.22
C ILE A 304 5.97 12.96 10.42
N GLY A 305 5.72 12.47 11.63
CA GLY A 305 4.51 11.73 11.97
C GLY A 305 4.56 10.24 11.66
N GLN A 306 5.70 9.69 11.31
CA GLN A 306 5.85 8.27 11.00
C GLN A 306 6.49 7.49 12.16
N GLN A 307 5.83 6.41 12.59
CA GLN A 307 6.37 5.40 13.50
C GLN A 307 6.10 4.01 12.93
N VAL A 308 7.08 3.11 12.98
CA VAL A 308 6.98 1.79 12.35
C VAL A 308 5.84 0.94 12.92
N GLY A 309 5.66 0.93 14.24
CA GLY A 309 4.58 0.18 14.90
C GLY A 309 3.20 0.68 14.51
N ASP A 310 3.02 1.99 14.46
CA ASP A 310 1.76 2.61 14.08
C ASP A 310 1.41 2.36 12.60
N ALA A 311 2.40 2.43 11.70
CA ALA A 311 2.22 2.09 10.31
C ALA A 311 1.81 0.62 10.12
N LEU A 312 2.50 -0.31 10.80
CA LEU A 312 2.16 -1.75 10.78
C LEU A 312 0.76 -2.04 11.31
N ASN A 313 0.25 -1.26 12.26
CA ASN A 313 -1.12 -1.39 12.76
C ASN A 313 -2.19 -0.77 11.85
N ALA A 314 -1.77 -0.06 10.81
CA ALA A 314 -2.68 0.70 9.95
C ALA A 314 -2.79 0.17 8.53
N VAL A 315 -1.79 -0.56 8.02
CA VAL A 315 -1.77 -1.08 6.65
C VAL A 315 -1.38 -2.56 6.61
N ASP A 316 -1.51 -3.20 5.45
CA ASP A 316 -1.13 -4.61 5.27
C ASP A 316 0.40 -4.76 5.15
N VAL A 317 1.07 -3.88 4.41
CA VAL A 317 2.51 -3.92 4.16
C VAL A 317 3.15 -2.56 4.41
N VAL A 318 4.25 -2.54 5.14
CA VAL A 318 5.09 -1.34 5.31
C VAL A 318 6.27 -1.41 4.37
N CYS A 319 6.48 -0.34 3.62
CA CYS A 319 7.49 -0.24 2.57
C CYS A 319 8.57 0.79 2.97
N PRO A 320 9.57 0.41 3.76
CA PRO A 320 10.61 1.35 4.16
C PRO A 320 11.53 1.69 2.98
N MET A 321 11.87 2.97 2.84
CA MET A 321 12.79 3.49 1.84
C MET A 321 14.23 3.27 2.31
N LEU A 322 14.81 2.09 2.03
CA LEU A 322 16.13 1.68 2.49
C LEU A 322 17.22 2.02 1.47
N TYR A 323 17.21 3.26 1.00
CA TYR A 323 18.22 3.76 0.06
C TYR A 323 19.52 4.08 0.81
N PRO A 324 20.64 3.39 0.55
CA PRO A 324 21.92 3.72 1.23
C PRO A 324 22.29 5.20 1.16
N SER A 325 22.09 5.87 0.03
CA SER A 325 22.33 7.32 -0.11
C SER A 325 21.45 8.20 0.78
N GLY A 326 20.34 7.69 1.29
CA GLY A 326 19.42 8.40 2.18
C GLY A 326 19.84 8.36 3.66
N TYR A 327 20.78 7.51 4.01
CA TYR A 327 21.27 7.35 5.39
C TYR A 327 22.46 8.27 5.65
N GLN A 328 22.25 9.58 5.62
CA GLN A 328 23.31 10.61 5.75
C GLN A 328 24.20 10.46 6.98
N TRP A 329 23.68 9.89 8.07
CA TRP A 329 24.40 9.64 9.32
C TRP A 329 24.87 8.20 9.45
N GLY A 330 24.63 7.36 8.43
CA GLY A 330 24.82 5.91 8.49
C GLY A 330 23.89 5.24 9.49
N ILE A 331 24.26 4.02 9.86
CA ILE A 331 23.67 3.26 10.97
C ILE A 331 24.82 2.86 11.93
N PRO A 332 24.58 2.36 13.15
CA PRO A 332 25.63 1.89 14.04
C PRO A 332 26.61 0.95 13.32
N ASN A 333 27.90 1.23 13.44
CA ASN A 333 29.04 0.57 12.81
C ASN A 333 29.19 0.76 11.28
N TYR A 334 28.25 1.43 10.58
CA TYR A 334 28.27 1.61 9.13
C TYR A 334 28.08 3.10 8.76
N ARG A 335 29.17 3.88 8.90
CA ARG A 335 29.11 5.35 8.66
C ARG A 335 29.13 5.74 7.19
N ASN A 336 29.60 4.86 6.30
CA ASN A 336 29.51 5.03 4.87
C ASN A 336 28.51 4.01 4.28
N PRO A 337 27.22 4.33 4.30
CA PRO A 337 26.14 3.38 3.97
C PRO A 337 26.18 2.89 2.54
N VAL A 338 26.70 3.68 1.60
CA VAL A 338 26.75 3.29 0.17
C VAL A 338 27.80 2.21 -0.12
N GLN A 339 28.73 1.98 0.82
CA GLN A 339 29.68 0.86 0.76
C GLN A 339 29.12 -0.41 1.44
N HIS A 340 28.00 -0.29 2.16
CA HIS A 340 27.41 -1.34 2.96
C HIS A 340 25.91 -1.53 2.66
N PRO A 341 25.52 -1.67 1.37
CA PRO A 341 24.10 -1.74 1.00
C PRO A 341 23.38 -2.95 1.60
N TYR A 342 24.07 -4.07 1.82
CA TYR A 342 23.51 -5.25 2.51
C TYR A 342 23.09 -4.90 3.93
N GLU A 343 24.02 -4.35 4.72
CA GLU A 343 23.81 -4.07 6.13
C GLU A 343 22.74 -2.98 6.33
N ILE A 344 22.72 -1.97 5.46
CA ILE A 344 21.67 -0.93 5.50
C ILE A 344 20.30 -1.57 5.36
N VAL A 345 20.11 -2.45 4.37
CA VAL A 345 18.81 -3.10 4.14
C VAL A 345 18.51 -4.11 5.24
N TYR A 346 19.40 -5.08 5.48
CA TYR A 346 19.16 -6.18 6.40
C TYR A 346 18.96 -5.71 7.86
N LEU A 347 19.88 -4.86 8.37
CA LEU A 347 19.83 -4.42 9.76
C LEU A 347 18.69 -3.45 10.03
N SER A 348 18.28 -2.62 9.04
CA SER A 348 17.10 -1.76 9.21
C SER A 348 15.81 -2.58 9.32
N LEU A 349 15.63 -3.59 8.47
CA LEU A 349 14.48 -4.50 8.55
C LEU A 349 14.49 -5.31 9.84
N LYS A 350 15.64 -5.87 10.20
CA LYS A 350 15.82 -6.64 11.45
C LYS A 350 15.51 -5.79 12.68
N ARG A 351 16.02 -4.55 12.73
CA ARG A 351 15.74 -3.61 13.81
C ARG A 351 14.26 -3.31 13.97
N ALA A 352 13.55 -3.10 12.85
CA ALA A 352 12.11 -2.89 12.87
C ALA A 352 11.34 -4.12 13.37
N GLN A 353 11.72 -5.31 12.92
CA GLN A 353 11.13 -6.56 13.37
C GLN A 353 11.36 -6.80 14.88
N GLU A 354 12.56 -6.61 15.38
CA GLU A 354 12.89 -6.76 16.81
C GLU A 354 12.07 -5.81 17.69
N ARG A 355 11.79 -4.60 17.19
CA ARG A 355 10.98 -3.60 17.91
C ARG A 355 9.50 -3.90 17.94
N THR A 356 8.99 -4.61 16.94
CA THR A 356 7.56 -4.76 16.71
C THR A 356 7.04 -6.19 16.87
N GLY A 357 7.92 -7.18 16.76
CA GLY A 357 7.55 -8.60 16.85
C GLY A 357 6.76 -9.15 15.67
N VAL A 358 6.54 -8.35 14.60
CA VAL A 358 5.69 -8.77 13.48
C VAL A 358 6.41 -9.68 12.51
N SER A 359 5.64 -10.43 11.73
CA SER A 359 6.17 -11.27 10.64
C SER A 359 7.01 -10.46 9.64
N PRO A 360 8.15 -10.98 9.16
CA PRO A 360 8.94 -10.37 8.08
C PRO A 360 8.13 -10.07 6.81
N LEU A 361 7.08 -10.85 6.55
CA LEU A 361 6.17 -10.66 5.41
C LEU A 361 5.40 -9.32 5.44
N ARG A 362 5.35 -8.64 6.58
CA ARG A 362 4.74 -7.31 6.72
C ARG A 362 5.63 -6.18 6.19
N PHE A 363 6.84 -6.50 5.71
CA PHE A 363 7.80 -5.54 5.16
C PHE A 363 8.09 -5.84 3.69
N ARG A 364 8.16 -4.79 2.88
CA ARG A 364 8.62 -4.81 1.49
C ARG A 364 9.43 -3.56 1.19
N PRO A 365 10.76 -3.63 1.31
CA PRO A 365 11.60 -2.44 1.18
C PRO A 365 11.63 -1.88 -0.24
N TRP A 366 11.73 -0.55 -0.31
CA TRP A 366 12.24 0.16 -1.45
C TRP A 366 13.76 0.13 -1.45
N LEU A 367 14.35 -0.28 -2.56
CA LEU A 367 15.78 -0.44 -2.78
C LEU A 367 16.29 0.56 -3.83
N GLN A 368 17.57 0.91 -3.74
CA GLN A 368 18.18 1.94 -4.58
C GLN A 368 18.68 1.38 -5.90
N ALA A 369 18.21 1.94 -7.03
CA ALA A 369 18.75 1.71 -8.38
C ALA A 369 19.15 3.02 -9.07
N PHE A 370 19.39 4.09 -8.33
CA PHE A 370 19.81 5.39 -8.81
C PHE A 370 21.21 5.73 -8.29
N ARG A 371 21.88 6.64 -9.01
CA ARG A 371 23.21 7.12 -8.64
C ARG A 371 23.22 7.74 -7.24
N ASP A 372 24.26 7.42 -6.46
CA ASP A 372 24.49 8.04 -5.18
C ASP A 372 24.64 9.57 -5.30
N TYR A 373 23.93 10.29 -4.44
CA TYR A 373 23.92 11.75 -4.38
C TYR A 373 24.58 12.32 -3.12
N ALA A 374 24.99 11.47 -2.17
CA ALA A 374 25.39 11.93 -0.84
C ALA A 374 26.85 11.59 -0.47
N PHE A 375 27.41 10.48 -0.97
CA PHE A 375 28.69 9.94 -0.54
C PHE A 375 29.70 9.75 -1.68
N HIS A 376 29.42 10.26 -2.86
CA HIS A 376 30.26 10.10 -4.07
C HIS A 376 30.52 8.63 -4.47
N GLY A 377 29.60 7.72 -4.06
CA GLY A 377 29.71 6.27 -4.28
C GLY A 377 29.41 5.80 -5.71
N GLY A 378 29.08 6.72 -6.62
CA GLY A 378 28.80 6.39 -8.03
C GLY A 378 27.45 5.72 -8.28
N ASP A 379 27.36 4.92 -9.33
CA ASP A 379 26.13 4.27 -9.74
C ASP A 379 25.84 3.02 -8.90
N PHE A 380 24.55 2.71 -8.71
CA PHE A 380 24.08 1.46 -8.15
C PHE A 380 23.87 0.46 -9.29
N GLY A 381 24.97 -0.15 -9.75
CA GLY A 381 24.97 -1.17 -10.78
C GLY A 381 24.52 -2.54 -10.29
N GLU A 382 24.67 -3.57 -11.14
CA GLU A 382 24.13 -4.92 -10.92
C GLU A 382 24.59 -5.57 -9.60
N GLU A 383 25.84 -5.40 -9.18
CA GLU A 383 26.38 -5.94 -7.93
C GLU A 383 25.65 -5.35 -6.71
N ARG A 384 25.53 -4.02 -6.63
CA ARG A 384 24.86 -3.35 -5.51
C ARG A 384 23.35 -3.63 -5.49
N ILE A 385 22.72 -3.82 -6.64
CA ILE A 385 21.34 -4.26 -6.76
C ILE A 385 21.20 -5.65 -6.17
N ARG A 386 22.05 -6.61 -6.57
CA ARG A 386 22.03 -7.98 -6.06
C ARG A 386 22.22 -8.03 -4.55
N THR A 387 23.20 -7.31 -4.04
CA THR A 387 23.49 -7.21 -2.60
C THR A 387 22.29 -6.74 -1.76
N GLN A 388 21.54 -5.76 -2.26
CA GLN A 388 20.32 -5.30 -1.58
C GLN A 388 19.19 -6.36 -1.63
N ILE A 389 19.05 -7.08 -2.76
CA ILE A 389 18.10 -8.18 -2.89
C ILE A 389 18.42 -9.31 -1.92
N GLU A 390 19.69 -9.72 -1.84
CA GLU A 390 20.15 -10.75 -0.91
C GLU A 390 19.80 -10.40 0.55
N ALA A 391 19.96 -9.14 0.92
CA ALA A 391 19.58 -8.66 2.24
C ALA A 391 18.08 -8.76 2.52
N ALA A 392 17.26 -8.32 1.58
CA ALA A 392 15.79 -8.38 1.69
C ALA A 392 15.27 -9.83 1.69
N ASP A 393 15.83 -10.70 0.84
CA ASP A 393 15.48 -12.11 0.76
C ASP A 393 15.95 -12.87 2.02
N LYS A 394 17.15 -12.60 2.53
CA LYS A 394 17.67 -13.17 3.78
C LYS A 394 16.83 -12.79 4.99
N PHE A 395 16.30 -11.57 5.01
CA PHE A 395 15.37 -11.13 6.04
C PHE A 395 14.01 -11.87 5.95
N GLY A 396 13.60 -12.29 4.77
CA GLY A 396 12.31 -12.96 4.54
C GLY A 396 11.15 -12.00 4.27
N SER A 397 11.41 -10.81 3.74
CA SER A 397 10.39 -9.83 3.38
C SER A 397 9.39 -10.35 2.34
N SER A 398 8.22 -9.71 2.18
CA SER A 398 7.23 -10.06 1.14
C SER A 398 7.66 -9.65 -0.28
N GLY A 399 8.94 -9.50 -0.50
CA GLY A 399 9.56 -9.08 -1.75
C GLY A 399 10.24 -7.72 -1.60
N TRP A 400 10.48 -7.05 -2.72
CA TRP A 400 11.21 -5.80 -2.79
C TRP A 400 10.80 -4.99 -4.03
N MET A 401 11.10 -3.68 -4.01
CA MET A 401 10.82 -2.76 -5.10
C MET A 401 12.03 -1.86 -5.33
N PHE A 402 12.35 -1.57 -6.59
CA PHE A 402 13.46 -0.69 -6.95
C PHE A 402 12.99 0.68 -7.40
N TRP A 403 13.61 1.70 -6.82
CA TRP A 403 13.40 3.10 -7.18
C TRP A 403 14.51 3.61 -8.09
N ASN A 404 14.13 4.19 -9.23
CA ASN A 404 14.98 5.06 -10.03
C ASN A 404 14.14 6.22 -10.59
N PRO A 405 14.42 7.48 -10.22
CA PRO A 405 13.62 8.63 -10.67
C PRO A 405 13.68 8.87 -12.18
N ARG A 406 14.69 8.33 -12.87
CA ARG A 406 14.82 8.38 -14.33
C ARG A 406 14.09 7.24 -15.03
N ASN A 407 13.64 6.23 -14.29
CA ASN A 407 13.05 4.98 -14.80
C ASN A 407 14.00 4.21 -15.73
N ILE A 408 15.30 4.34 -15.53
CA ILE A 408 16.36 3.64 -16.27
C ILE A 408 17.00 2.62 -15.32
N TYR A 409 16.90 1.36 -15.67
CA TYR A 409 17.38 0.25 -14.87
C TYR A 409 18.52 -0.50 -15.60
N PRO A 410 19.51 -1.06 -14.88
CA PRO A 410 20.47 -1.98 -15.48
C PRO A 410 19.74 -3.23 -15.99
N LYS A 411 20.32 -3.89 -16.98
CA LYS A 411 19.69 -5.07 -17.62
C LYS A 411 19.76 -6.35 -16.77
N GLY A 412 20.58 -6.37 -15.73
CA GLY A 412 20.81 -7.51 -14.86
C GLY A 412 20.90 -7.12 -13.38
N GLY A 413 21.26 -8.09 -12.53
CA GLY A 413 21.43 -7.89 -11.09
C GLY A 413 20.16 -8.10 -10.26
N PHE A 414 18.98 -8.27 -10.90
CA PHE A 414 17.70 -8.42 -10.20
C PHE A 414 17.32 -9.88 -9.86
N SER A 415 18.22 -10.82 -10.10
CA SER A 415 18.08 -12.20 -9.61
C SER A 415 18.96 -12.39 -8.38
N SER A 416 18.42 -12.95 -7.29
CA SER A 416 19.24 -13.49 -6.21
C SER A 416 20.13 -14.59 -6.79
N GLY A 417 21.44 -14.51 -6.54
CA GLY A 417 22.42 -15.53 -6.92
C GLY A 417 22.26 -16.85 -6.14
N GLY A 418 21.05 -17.31 -5.96
CA GLY A 418 20.70 -18.57 -5.33
C GLY A 418 20.51 -19.65 -6.35
N GLY A 419 21.36 -20.64 -6.27
CA GLY A 419 21.38 -21.83 -7.10
C GLY A 419 20.05 -22.52 -7.26
N GLY A 420 19.93 -23.20 -8.39
CA GLY A 420 18.83 -24.06 -8.72
C GLY A 420 18.57 -25.09 -7.62
N GLY A 421 17.32 -25.12 -7.25
CA GLY A 421 16.64 -26.26 -6.67
C GLY A 421 15.38 -26.39 -7.50
N GLU A 422 15.39 -27.35 -8.36
CA GLU A 422 14.26 -27.85 -9.14
C GLU A 422 13.06 -28.20 -8.24
#